data_0febc5edf8ce26027edf66c91a9f1fd8
#
_entry.id   0febc5edf8ce26027edf66c91a9f1fd8
#
_cell.length_a   1.000
_cell.length_b   1.000
_cell.length_c   1.000
_cell.angle_alpha   90.00
_cell.angle_beta   90.00
_cell.angle_gamma   90.00
#
_symmetry.space_group_name_H-M   'P 1'
#
loop_
_entity.id
_entity.type
_entity.pdbx_description
1 polymer ?
#
loop_
_entity_poly.entity_id
_entity_poly.type
_entity_poly.pdbx_seq_one_letter_code
_entity_poly.pdbx_strand_id
1 'polypeptide(L)'
;MSAPAPSAPPPAPVASIPQNAPLARRVQSKTILVGLDLGTNKCCLIAGAPDSTDIVVGKVMPSAVGYVKPGIITGIVPGNSDVIFGDDAVRCALHVDLVAPLRDGVIHDTRAARDILKHLRNLVDPTGQADVRAVVGVPANAGPEAREHIRRAVVGAFARVLLIPEPFLAAIGVRDDSRLGQPQYVDPVSNSLIIDIGAGTTDLCLVQGYFPT
;
A
#
# COMPACT_ATOMS: atom_id res chain seq x y z
N MET A 1 -30.91 -63.92 -44.04
CA MET A 1 -31.15 -62.58 -44.57
C MET A 1 -31.49 -61.69 -43.39
N SER A 2 -30.47 -60.96 -42.82
CA SER A 2 -30.67 -60.04 -41.69
C SER A 2 -30.93 -58.64 -42.22
N ALA A 3 -31.97 -57.98 -41.70
CA ALA A 3 -32.37 -56.64 -42.06
C ALA A 3 -31.38 -55.64 -41.53
N PRO A 4 -31.06 -54.50 -42.21
CA PRO A 4 -30.16 -53.46 -41.73
C PRO A 4 -30.80 -52.64 -40.60
N ALA A 5 -29.97 -52.26 -39.65
CA ALA A 5 -30.35 -51.44 -38.50
C ALA A 5 -30.71 -49.98 -38.93
N PRO A 6 -31.67 -49.33 -38.24
CA PRO A 6 -32.05 -47.95 -38.56
C PRO A 6 -30.98 -46.97 -38.28
N SER A 7 -30.75 -45.99 -39.20
CA SER A 7 -29.79 -44.89 -39.08
C SER A 7 -30.22 -43.92 -38.00
N ALA A 8 -29.22 -43.46 -37.21
CA ALA A 8 -29.41 -42.48 -36.14
C ALA A 8 -29.86 -41.11 -36.70
N PRO A 9 -30.70 -40.37 -35.96
CA PRO A 9 -31.15 -39.03 -36.38
C PRO A 9 -30.00 -38.01 -36.40
N PRO A 10 -30.07 -36.98 -37.26
CA PRO A 10 -29.05 -35.96 -37.34
C PRO A 10 -28.96 -35.11 -36.04
N PRO A 11 -27.80 -34.61 -35.67
CA PRO A 11 -27.65 -33.77 -34.47
C PRO A 11 -28.41 -32.47 -34.61
N ALA A 12 -29.00 -32.01 -33.50
CA ALA A 12 -29.74 -30.77 -33.42
C ALA A 12 -28.82 -29.56 -33.71
N PRO A 13 -29.33 -28.49 -34.33
CA PRO A 13 -28.54 -27.30 -34.66
C PRO A 13 -28.01 -26.64 -33.36
N VAL A 14 -26.69 -26.44 -33.30
CA VAL A 14 -26.02 -25.70 -32.23
C VAL A 14 -26.48 -24.26 -32.32
N ALA A 15 -27.12 -23.75 -31.26
CA ALA A 15 -27.52 -22.36 -31.15
C ALA A 15 -26.30 -21.45 -31.27
N SER A 16 -26.31 -20.60 -32.28
CA SER A 16 -25.27 -19.57 -32.49
C SER A 16 -25.31 -18.57 -31.35
N ILE A 17 -24.20 -18.48 -30.61
CA ILE A 17 -23.96 -17.44 -29.61
C ILE A 17 -23.95 -16.08 -30.32
N PRO A 18 -24.76 -15.09 -29.92
CA PRO A 18 -24.74 -13.77 -30.52
C PRO A 18 -23.37 -13.10 -30.30
N GLN A 19 -22.63 -12.83 -31.37
CA GLN A 19 -21.30 -12.22 -31.38
C GLN A 19 -21.29 -10.70 -31.08
N ASN A 20 -22.40 -10.12 -30.65
CA ASN A 20 -22.53 -8.70 -30.36
C ASN A 20 -23.14 -8.43 -28.98
N ALA A 21 -22.55 -9.00 -27.91
CA ALA A 21 -22.72 -8.37 -26.62
C ALA A 21 -21.83 -7.09 -26.62
N PRO A 22 -22.40 -5.89 -26.35
CA PRO A 22 -21.56 -4.69 -26.22
C PRO A 22 -20.56 -4.96 -25.10
N LEU A 23 -19.25 -4.91 -25.43
CA LEU A 23 -18.18 -4.86 -24.46
C LEU A 23 -18.56 -3.73 -23.49
N ALA A 24 -19.00 -4.13 -22.27
CA ALA A 24 -19.24 -3.18 -21.20
C ALA A 24 -18.03 -2.24 -21.20
N ARG A 25 -18.28 -0.94 -21.45
CA ARG A 25 -17.27 0.10 -21.35
C ARG A 25 -16.58 -0.14 -20.01
N ARG A 26 -15.35 -0.66 -20.04
CA ARG A 26 -14.50 -0.67 -18.86
C ARG A 26 -14.41 0.80 -18.47
N VAL A 27 -15.15 1.17 -17.43
CA VAL A 27 -14.91 2.43 -16.74
C VAL A 27 -13.45 2.37 -16.40
N GLN A 28 -12.62 3.19 -17.06
CA GLN A 28 -11.20 3.26 -16.74
C GLN A 28 -11.15 3.81 -15.32
N SER A 29 -11.01 2.93 -14.34
CA SER A 29 -10.82 3.33 -12.96
C SER A 29 -9.56 4.19 -12.94
N LYS A 30 -9.67 5.40 -12.40
CA LYS A 30 -8.53 6.31 -12.26
C LYS A 30 -7.45 5.59 -11.47
N THR A 31 -6.27 5.40 -12.05
CA THR A 31 -5.12 4.86 -11.32
C THR A 31 -4.54 5.93 -10.41
N ILE A 32 -4.27 5.58 -9.17
CA ILE A 32 -3.56 6.42 -8.20
C ILE A 32 -2.32 5.66 -7.73
N LEU A 33 -1.17 6.30 -7.79
CA LEU A 33 0.08 5.80 -7.24
C LEU A 33 0.26 6.31 -5.81
N VAL A 34 0.68 5.43 -4.93
CA VAL A 34 0.92 5.72 -3.51
C VAL A 34 2.33 5.31 -3.13
N GLY A 35 3.07 6.23 -2.49
CA GLY A 35 4.25 5.91 -1.71
C GLY A 35 3.85 5.85 -0.23
N LEU A 36 4.16 4.76 0.44
CA LEU A 36 3.85 4.54 1.85
C LEU A 36 5.09 4.08 2.60
N ASP A 37 5.45 4.85 3.62
CA ASP A 37 6.35 4.46 4.69
C ASP A 37 5.51 4.17 5.95
N LEU A 38 5.49 2.91 6.38
CA LEU A 38 4.77 2.47 7.58
C LEU A 38 5.79 2.25 8.71
N GLY A 39 6.26 3.34 9.28
CA GLY A 39 7.27 3.32 10.35
C GLY A 39 6.71 3.01 11.74
N THR A 40 7.60 2.68 12.69
CA THR A 40 7.26 2.37 14.09
C THR A 40 6.58 3.52 14.82
N ASN A 41 7.04 4.76 14.60
CA ASN A 41 6.53 5.94 15.31
C ASN A 41 5.59 6.79 14.45
N LYS A 42 5.92 6.94 13.17
CA LYS A 42 5.14 7.73 12.21
C LYS A 42 4.97 6.95 10.92
N CYS A 43 3.84 7.13 10.28
CA CYS A 43 3.65 6.72 8.90
C CYS A 43 3.58 7.96 7.99
N CYS A 44 4.14 7.81 6.79
CA CYS A 44 4.12 8.83 5.76
C CYS A 44 3.45 8.25 4.50
N LEU A 45 2.50 9.00 3.94
CA LEU A 45 1.82 8.66 2.71
C LEU A 45 1.89 9.83 1.75
N ILE A 46 2.27 9.55 0.51
CA ILE A 46 2.12 10.47 -0.62
C ILE A 46 1.34 9.78 -1.72
N ALA A 47 0.51 10.52 -2.44
CA ALA A 47 -0.25 9.96 -3.56
C ALA A 47 -0.37 10.95 -4.70
N GLY A 48 -0.38 10.44 -5.94
CA GLY A 48 -0.51 11.23 -7.15
C GLY A 48 -0.97 10.39 -8.35
N ALA A 49 -1.14 11.04 -9.49
CA ALA A 49 -1.45 10.37 -10.74
C ALA A 49 -0.17 9.79 -11.39
N PRO A 50 -0.26 8.70 -12.19
CA PRO A 50 0.91 8.09 -12.84
C PRO A 50 1.70 9.03 -13.76
N ASP A 51 1.01 9.96 -14.40
CA ASP A 51 1.57 10.84 -15.44
C ASP A 51 1.78 12.27 -14.92
N SER A 52 1.83 12.47 -13.60
CA SER A 52 2.03 13.77 -12.97
C SER A 52 3.02 13.68 -11.82
N THR A 53 3.81 14.72 -11.65
CA THR A 53 4.67 14.91 -10.46
C THR A 53 3.92 15.58 -9.31
N ASP A 54 2.66 15.96 -9.51
CA ASP A 54 1.86 16.63 -8.49
C ASP A 54 1.42 15.65 -7.40
N ILE A 55 1.71 16.01 -6.17
CA ILE A 55 1.21 15.30 -5.00
C ILE A 55 -0.22 15.74 -4.74
N VAL A 56 -1.17 14.81 -4.88
CA VAL A 56 -2.60 15.06 -4.63
C VAL A 56 -2.94 14.88 -3.15
N VAL A 57 -2.29 13.93 -2.51
CA VAL A 57 -2.42 13.68 -1.05
C VAL A 57 -1.03 13.52 -0.47
N GLY A 58 -0.75 14.28 0.59
CA GLY A 58 0.44 14.12 1.42
C GLY A 58 0.04 14.08 2.89
N LYS A 59 0.41 13.04 3.61
CA LYS A 59 0.08 12.89 5.03
C LYS A 59 1.23 12.27 5.79
N VAL A 60 1.60 12.91 6.89
CA VAL A 60 2.44 12.35 7.94
C VAL A 60 1.62 12.31 9.22
N MET A 61 1.60 11.19 9.90
CA MET A 61 0.84 11.05 11.15
C MET A 61 1.50 10.01 12.07
N PRO A 62 1.23 10.05 13.40
CA PRO A 62 1.65 8.99 14.31
C PRO A 62 1.16 7.61 13.85
N SER A 63 1.99 6.58 13.95
CA SER A 63 1.61 5.18 13.74
C SER A 63 0.83 4.67 14.95
N ALA A 64 -0.37 5.21 15.16
CA ALA A 64 -1.21 4.96 16.31
C ALA A 64 -2.66 4.72 15.91
N VAL A 65 -3.26 3.71 16.49
CA VAL A 65 -4.68 3.38 16.36
C VAL A 65 -5.31 3.39 17.75
N GLY A 66 -6.39 4.13 17.89
CA GLY A 66 -7.16 4.22 19.15
C GLY A 66 -8.50 3.51 18.99
N TYR A 67 -8.73 2.47 19.78
CA TYR A 67 -10.03 1.80 19.88
C TYR A 67 -10.80 2.40 21.05
N VAL A 68 -11.98 2.94 20.80
CA VAL A 68 -12.77 3.65 21.81
C VAL A 68 -13.19 2.67 22.91
N LYS A 69 -12.92 3.07 24.16
CA LYS A 69 -13.29 2.27 25.33
C LYS A 69 -14.81 2.22 25.53
N PRO A 70 -15.36 1.12 26.04
CA PRO A 70 -16.78 1.05 26.39
C PRO A 70 -17.20 2.14 27.34
N GLY A 71 -18.38 2.74 27.12
CA GLY A 71 -18.96 3.76 27.99
C GLY A 71 -18.48 5.19 27.72
N ILE A 72 -17.67 5.43 26.72
CA ILE A 72 -17.30 6.79 26.31
C ILE A 72 -18.52 7.49 25.68
N ILE A 73 -18.80 8.69 26.16
CA ILE A 73 -19.97 9.50 25.74
C ILE A 73 -19.74 10.04 24.32
N THR A 74 -20.80 10.06 23.52
CA THR A 74 -20.83 10.67 22.18
C THR A 74 -20.28 12.11 22.21
N GLY A 75 -19.42 12.47 21.27
CA GLY A 75 -18.82 13.80 21.17
C GLY A 75 -17.46 13.94 21.87
N ILE A 76 -17.02 12.96 22.67
CA ILE A 76 -15.68 12.96 23.26
C ILE A 76 -14.60 12.61 22.23
N VAL A 77 -14.92 11.66 21.36
CA VAL A 77 -14.01 11.20 20.32
C VAL A 77 -14.40 11.82 18.97
N PRO A 78 -13.45 12.32 18.16
CA PRO A 78 -13.73 12.90 16.86
C PRO A 78 -14.54 11.97 15.96
N GLY A 79 -15.56 12.53 15.28
CA GLY A 79 -16.40 11.80 14.33
C GLY A 79 -17.32 10.75 14.94
N ASN A 80 -17.36 10.59 16.27
CA ASN A 80 -18.10 9.53 16.97
C ASN A 80 -17.76 8.12 16.43
N SER A 81 -16.51 7.95 16.00
CA SER A 81 -16.02 6.71 15.45
C SER A 81 -15.54 5.78 16.55
N ASP A 82 -15.78 4.46 16.40
CA ASP A 82 -15.24 3.44 17.31
C ASP A 82 -13.73 3.28 17.20
N VAL A 83 -13.13 3.76 16.10
CA VAL A 83 -11.69 3.68 15.82
C VAL A 83 -11.20 5.02 15.29
N ILE A 84 -10.13 5.54 15.88
CA ILE A 84 -9.46 6.78 15.47
C ILE A 84 -7.97 6.55 15.23
N PHE A 85 -7.33 7.45 14.47
CA PHE A 85 -6.00 7.23 13.95
C PHE A 85 -5.08 8.44 14.16
N GLY A 86 -3.78 8.17 14.25
CA GLY A 86 -2.75 9.20 14.25
C GLY A 86 -2.89 10.19 15.40
N ASP A 87 -2.91 11.47 15.07
CA ASP A 87 -2.98 12.57 16.05
C ASP A 87 -4.24 12.50 16.91
N ASP A 88 -5.37 12.09 16.34
CA ASP A 88 -6.63 11.96 17.08
C ASP A 88 -6.54 10.83 18.12
N ALA A 89 -5.93 9.69 17.75
CA ALA A 89 -5.70 8.59 18.66
C ALA A 89 -4.81 9.01 19.84
N VAL A 90 -3.73 9.73 19.55
CA VAL A 90 -2.80 10.23 20.58
C VAL A 90 -3.47 11.26 21.48
N ARG A 91 -4.21 12.21 20.93
CA ARG A 91 -4.94 13.23 21.73
C ARG A 91 -6.01 12.63 22.63
N CYS A 92 -6.67 11.58 22.17
CA CYS A 92 -7.73 10.90 22.91
C CYS A 92 -7.24 9.70 23.72
N ALA A 93 -5.95 9.59 24.02
CA ALA A 93 -5.32 8.42 24.66
C ALA A 93 -6.00 7.97 25.96
N LEU A 94 -6.62 8.89 26.72
CA LEU A 94 -7.37 8.54 27.93
C LEU A 94 -8.68 7.81 27.66
N HIS A 95 -9.26 8.02 26.48
CA HIS A 95 -10.59 7.52 26.09
C HIS A 95 -10.54 6.30 25.15
N VAL A 96 -9.34 5.89 24.76
CA VAL A 96 -9.13 4.78 23.81
C VAL A 96 -8.10 3.79 24.35
N ASP A 97 -8.15 2.58 23.85
CA ASP A 97 -7.04 1.64 23.91
C ASP A 97 -6.10 1.98 22.75
N LEU A 98 -4.99 2.63 23.10
CA LEU A 98 -4.01 3.10 22.12
C LEU A 98 -3.07 1.95 21.74
N VAL A 99 -3.02 1.62 20.45
CA VAL A 99 -2.25 0.50 19.91
C VAL A 99 -1.28 1.01 18.85
N ALA A 100 -0.01 0.61 18.97
CA ALA A 100 1.00 0.79 17.93
C ALA A 100 0.94 -0.42 16.97
N PRO A 101 0.67 -0.22 15.67
CA PRO A 101 0.58 -1.31 14.71
C PRO A 101 1.93 -2.01 14.47
N LEU A 102 3.05 -1.25 14.57
CA LEU A 102 4.41 -1.74 14.40
C LEU A 102 5.24 -1.52 15.65
N ARG A 103 6.22 -2.41 15.84
CA ARG A 103 7.31 -2.27 16.81
C ARG A 103 8.60 -2.76 16.16
N ASP A 104 9.65 -1.95 16.24
CA ASP A 104 10.98 -2.28 15.69
C ASP A 104 10.92 -2.75 14.21
N GLY A 105 10.15 -2.04 13.38
CA GLY A 105 9.99 -2.31 11.94
C GLY A 105 9.16 -3.55 11.60
N VAL A 106 8.58 -4.26 12.58
CA VAL A 106 7.72 -5.42 12.33
C VAL A 106 6.28 -5.17 12.78
N ILE A 107 5.33 -5.83 12.12
CA ILE A 107 3.93 -5.76 12.52
C ILE A 107 3.76 -6.44 13.88
N HIS A 108 3.36 -5.65 14.87
CA HIS A 108 3.11 -6.10 16.24
C HIS A 108 1.62 -6.41 16.46
N ASP A 109 0.74 -5.59 15.91
CA ASP A 109 -0.70 -5.80 15.95
C ASP A 109 -1.28 -5.80 14.53
N THR A 110 -1.71 -6.97 14.08
CA THR A 110 -2.22 -7.16 12.71
C THR A 110 -3.56 -6.45 12.48
N ARG A 111 -4.41 -6.34 13.52
CA ARG A 111 -5.68 -5.63 13.43
C ARG A 111 -5.42 -4.14 13.25
N ALA A 112 -4.61 -3.56 14.14
CA ALA A 112 -4.25 -2.14 14.06
C ALA A 112 -3.54 -1.80 12.74
N ALA A 113 -2.65 -2.68 12.26
CA ALA A 113 -1.98 -2.51 10.97
C ALA A 113 -2.97 -2.47 9.79
N ARG A 114 -3.96 -3.36 9.79
CA ARG A 114 -5.00 -3.35 8.74
C ARG A 114 -5.91 -2.13 8.83
N ASP A 115 -6.27 -1.71 10.04
CA ASP A 115 -7.18 -0.58 10.22
C ASP A 115 -6.52 0.74 9.83
N ILE A 116 -5.25 0.97 10.19
CA ILE A 116 -4.51 2.17 9.76
C ILE A 116 -4.27 2.17 8.24
N LEU A 117 -3.98 1.03 7.62
CA LEU A 117 -3.83 0.93 6.17
C LEU A 117 -5.13 1.23 5.41
N LYS A 118 -6.27 0.74 5.92
CA LYS A 118 -7.58 1.10 5.38
C LYS A 118 -7.86 2.59 5.52
N HIS A 119 -7.53 3.17 6.67
CA HIS A 119 -7.66 4.60 6.89
C HIS A 119 -6.84 5.40 5.88
N LEU A 120 -5.55 5.07 5.73
CA LEU A 120 -4.65 5.72 4.77
C LEU A 120 -5.14 5.59 3.32
N ARG A 121 -5.62 4.41 2.95
CA ARG A 121 -6.23 4.19 1.62
C ARG A 121 -7.47 5.04 1.40
N ASN A 122 -8.32 5.21 2.43
CA ASN A 122 -9.52 6.04 2.34
C ASN A 122 -9.20 7.53 2.22
N LEU A 123 -8.07 8.00 2.75
CA LEU A 123 -7.60 9.37 2.52
C LEU A 123 -7.27 9.63 1.05
N VAL A 124 -6.77 8.61 0.34
CA VAL A 124 -6.40 8.68 -1.08
C VAL A 124 -7.61 8.56 -2.00
N ASP A 125 -8.50 7.64 -1.69
CA ASP A 125 -9.71 7.36 -2.48
C ASP A 125 -10.91 7.06 -1.57
N PRO A 126 -11.60 8.11 -1.10
CA PRO A 126 -12.77 7.95 -0.24
C PRO A 126 -13.93 7.21 -0.91
N THR A 127 -13.97 7.20 -2.24
CA THR A 127 -15.05 6.56 -3.02
C THR A 127 -14.85 5.07 -3.23
N GLY A 128 -13.62 4.59 -3.07
CA GLY A 128 -13.25 3.20 -3.31
C GLY A 128 -13.25 2.77 -4.79
N GLN A 129 -13.25 3.73 -5.73
CA GLN A 129 -13.39 3.44 -7.16
C GLN A 129 -12.07 3.42 -7.93
N ALA A 130 -11.00 3.96 -7.34
CA ALA A 130 -9.70 4.03 -7.99
C ALA A 130 -8.94 2.68 -7.92
N ASP A 131 -8.11 2.44 -8.95
CA ASP A 131 -7.06 1.42 -8.94
C ASP A 131 -5.85 1.98 -8.18
N VAL A 132 -5.84 1.81 -6.85
CA VAL A 132 -4.78 2.34 -5.99
C VAL A 132 -3.63 1.34 -5.92
N ARG A 133 -2.44 1.77 -6.39
CA ARG A 133 -1.21 0.96 -6.42
C ARG A 133 -0.19 1.58 -5.48
N ALA A 134 0.43 0.76 -4.64
CA ALA A 134 1.33 1.24 -3.61
C ALA A 134 2.76 0.70 -3.77
N VAL A 135 3.73 1.58 -3.54
CA VAL A 135 5.09 1.21 -3.14
C VAL A 135 5.17 1.39 -1.64
N VAL A 136 5.58 0.34 -0.94
CA VAL A 136 5.64 0.33 0.52
C VAL A 136 7.09 0.09 0.96
N GLY A 137 7.59 0.99 1.79
CA GLY A 137 8.89 0.85 2.43
C GLY A 137 8.89 -0.34 3.40
N VAL A 138 10.01 -1.06 3.42
CA VAL A 138 10.27 -2.13 4.38
C VAL A 138 11.71 -1.98 4.91
N PRO A 139 11.99 -2.36 6.17
CA PRO A 139 13.36 -2.35 6.67
C PRO A 139 14.31 -3.13 5.76
N ALA A 140 15.54 -2.65 5.58
CA ALA A 140 16.51 -3.27 4.67
C ALA A 140 16.82 -4.72 5.06
N ASN A 141 16.86 -4.99 6.36
CA ASN A 141 17.15 -6.29 6.95
C ASN A 141 15.90 -7.16 7.18
N ALA A 142 14.70 -6.72 6.73
CA ALA A 142 13.48 -7.50 6.88
C ALA A 142 13.62 -8.89 6.26
N GLY A 143 13.56 -9.92 7.10
CA GLY A 143 13.58 -11.31 6.65
C GLY A 143 12.31 -11.70 5.86
N PRO A 144 12.30 -12.87 5.23
CA PRO A 144 11.15 -13.33 4.42
C PRO A 144 9.83 -13.34 5.19
N GLU A 145 9.86 -13.73 6.46
CA GLU A 145 8.67 -13.77 7.32
C GLU A 145 8.12 -12.37 7.61
N ALA A 146 8.98 -11.41 7.98
CA ALA A 146 8.59 -10.03 8.22
C ALA A 146 8.00 -9.38 6.96
N ARG A 147 8.62 -9.59 5.80
CA ARG A 147 8.11 -9.12 4.50
C ARG A 147 6.74 -9.74 4.17
N GLU A 148 6.55 -11.02 4.46
CA GLU A 148 5.27 -11.70 4.25
C GLU A 148 4.18 -11.15 5.20
N HIS A 149 4.50 -10.83 6.44
CA HIS A 149 3.56 -10.19 7.37
C HIS A 149 3.12 -8.81 6.86
N ILE A 150 4.08 -7.99 6.41
CA ILE A 150 3.77 -6.69 5.80
C ILE A 150 2.92 -6.89 4.54
N ARG A 151 3.31 -7.83 3.66
CA ARG A 151 2.56 -8.14 2.44
C ARG A 151 1.10 -8.51 2.75
N ARG A 152 0.86 -9.36 3.75
CA ARG A 152 -0.49 -9.76 4.17
C ARG A 152 -1.31 -8.61 4.76
N ALA A 153 -0.66 -7.67 5.43
CA ALA A 153 -1.36 -6.50 5.97
C ALA A 153 -1.79 -5.53 4.87
N VAL A 154 -0.92 -5.29 3.86
CA VAL A 154 -1.18 -4.34 2.78
C VAL A 154 -2.07 -4.92 1.65
N VAL A 155 -2.08 -6.25 1.48
CA VAL A 155 -2.99 -6.94 0.54
C VAL A 155 -4.43 -6.75 1.02
N GLY A 156 -5.27 -6.23 0.13
CA GLY A 156 -6.67 -5.89 0.46
C GLY A 156 -6.90 -4.40 0.75
N ALA A 157 -5.84 -3.65 1.10
CA ALA A 157 -5.92 -2.18 1.12
C ALA A 157 -5.65 -1.59 -0.27
N PHE A 158 -4.70 -2.17 -1.03
CA PHE A 158 -4.26 -1.68 -2.34
C PHE A 158 -4.42 -2.75 -3.42
N ALA A 159 -4.70 -2.33 -4.65
CA ALA A 159 -4.89 -3.24 -5.79
C ALA A 159 -3.59 -3.94 -6.19
N ARG A 160 -2.46 -3.25 -6.07
CA ARG A 160 -1.11 -3.79 -6.28
C ARG A 160 -0.15 -3.19 -5.28
N VAL A 161 0.81 -3.99 -4.82
CA VAL A 161 1.82 -3.58 -3.85
C VAL A 161 3.20 -4.04 -4.31
N LEU A 162 4.17 -3.13 -4.20
CA LEU A 162 5.58 -3.40 -4.35
C LEU A 162 6.28 -3.06 -3.02
N LEU A 163 7.01 -4.02 -2.46
CA LEU A 163 7.80 -3.81 -1.24
C LEU A 163 9.25 -3.49 -1.63
N ILE A 164 9.76 -2.35 -1.16
CA ILE A 164 11.12 -1.88 -1.47
C ILE A 164 11.81 -1.50 -0.15
N PRO A 165 13.13 -1.77 0.01
CA PRO A 165 13.87 -1.32 1.18
C PRO A 165 13.79 0.19 1.38
N GLU A 166 13.47 0.64 2.62
CA GLU A 166 13.33 2.07 2.96
C GLU A 166 14.56 2.90 2.59
N PRO A 167 15.81 2.46 2.88
CA PRO A 167 16.97 3.26 2.50
C PRO A 167 17.12 3.40 0.98
N PHE A 168 16.70 2.40 0.20
CA PHE A 168 16.71 2.51 -1.26
C PHE A 168 15.65 3.49 -1.78
N LEU A 169 14.46 3.52 -1.16
CA LEU A 169 13.46 4.54 -1.46
C LEU A 169 13.95 5.95 -1.12
N ALA A 170 14.67 6.11 -0.01
CA ALA A 170 15.31 7.37 0.35
C ALA A 170 16.33 7.81 -0.71
N ALA A 171 17.16 6.88 -1.21
CA ALA A 171 18.10 7.16 -2.30
C ALA A 171 17.38 7.63 -3.58
N ILE A 172 16.27 6.99 -3.94
CA ILE A 172 15.45 7.40 -5.07
C ILE A 172 14.84 8.80 -4.83
N GLY A 173 14.38 9.06 -3.60
CA GLY A 173 13.74 10.33 -3.25
C GLY A 173 14.66 11.54 -3.28
N VAL A 174 15.97 11.36 -3.08
CA VAL A 174 16.96 12.45 -3.17
C VAL A 174 17.67 12.54 -4.52
N ARG A 175 17.36 11.65 -5.45
CA ARG A 175 17.88 11.65 -6.80
C ARG A 175 17.35 12.83 -7.59
N ASP A 176 18.26 13.53 -8.26
CA ASP A 176 17.92 14.63 -9.18
C ASP A 176 18.17 14.20 -10.62
N ASP A 177 17.09 13.79 -11.29
CA ASP A 177 17.15 13.28 -12.67
C ASP A 177 17.65 14.33 -13.66
N SER A 178 17.49 15.63 -13.37
CA SER A 178 17.96 16.73 -14.23
C SER A 178 19.49 16.86 -14.23
N ARG A 179 20.16 16.28 -13.24
CA ARG A 179 21.60 16.32 -13.07
C ARG A 179 22.34 15.06 -13.53
N LEU A 180 21.60 14.05 -13.98
CA LEU A 180 22.19 12.81 -14.48
C LEU A 180 23.16 13.07 -15.64
N GLY A 181 24.33 12.46 -15.59
CA GLY A 181 25.40 12.66 -16.56
C GLY A 181 26.25 13.93 -16.38
N GLN A 182 25.97 14.79 -15.40
CA GLN A 182 26.83 15.91 -15.06
C GLN A 182 28.08 15.39 -14.31
N PRO A 183 29.30 15.88 -14.62
CA PRO A 183 30.56 15.33 -14.09
C PRO A 183 30.69 15.40 -12.55
N GLN A 184 29.97 16.33 -11.90
CA GLN A 184 30.04 16.54 -10.46
C GLN A 184 28.83 15.97 -9.71
N TYR A 185 27.88 15.35 -10.41
CA TYR A 185 26.71 14.75 -9.78
C TYR A 185 26.95 13.27 -9.51
N VAL A 186 26.89 12.90 -8.25
CA VAL A 186 26.90 11.50 -7.83
C VAL A 186 25.47 11.03 -7.71
N ASP A 187 25.06 10.11 -8.58
CA ASP A 187 23.73 9.52 -8.53
C ASP A 187 23.59 8.61 -7.30
N PRO A 188 22.70 8.94 -6.36
CA PRO A 188 22.56 8.20 -5.10
C PRO A 188 22.10 6.74 -5.30
N VAL A 189 21.54 6.39 -6.45
CA VAL A 189 21.11 5.02 -6.72
C VAL A 189 22.13 4.20 -7.53
N SER A 190 23.28 4.78 -7.91
CA SER A 190 24.28 4.05 -8.67
C SER A 190 25.38 3.42 -7.80
N ASN A 191 25.86 4.15 -6.80
CA ASN A 191 26.93 3.68 -5.90
C ASN A 191 26.91 4.51 -4.61
N SER A 192 26.18 4.06 -3.58
CA SER A 192 26.00 4.79 -2.33
C SER A 192 25.84 3.87 -1.15
N LEU A 193 26.27 4.31 0.02
CA LEU A 193 25.88 3.76 1.30
C LEU A 193 24.83 4.68 1.92
N ILE A 194 23.63 4.16 2.09
CA ILE A 194 22.51 4.87 2.72
C ILE A 194 22.39 4.40 4.16
N ILE A 195 22.30 5.33 5.08
CA ILE A 195 22.07 5.07 6.50
C ILE A 195 20.74 5.71 6.85
N ASP A 196 19.76 4.89 7.20
CA ASP A 196 18.43 5.31 7.63
C ASP A 196 18.31 5.14 9.15
N ILE A 197 18.07 6.24 9.87
CA ILE A 197 17.97 6.27 11.32
C ILE A 197 16.51 6.55 11.68
N GLY A 198 15.78 5.49 11.96
CA GLY A 198 14.39 5.54 12.39
C GLY A 198 14.20 5.62 13.90
N ALA A 199 12.94 5.56 14.35
CA ALA A 199 12.60 5.60 15.78
C ALA A 199 12.85 4.27 16.50
N GLY A 200 12.82 3.14 15.78
CA GLY A 200 12.99 1.80 16.34
C GLY A 200 14.14 1.02 15.73
N THR A 201 14.61 1.41 14.53
CA THR A 201 15.66 0.72 13.79
C THR A 201 16.67 1.70 13.21
N THR A 202 17.87 1.20 12.92
CA THR A 202 18.84 1.85 12.07
C THR A 202 19.19 0.86 10.96
N ASP A 203 18.92 1.26 9.73
CA ASP A 203 19.14 0.43 8.56
C ASP A 203 20.29 0.93 7.71
N LEU A 204 21.14 0.01 7.25
CA LEU A 204 22.21 0.29 6.30
C LEU A 204 21.92 -0.43 5.01
N CYS A 205 22.02 0.30 3.90
CA CYS A 205 21.85 -0.24 2.57
C CYS A 205 22.99 0.21 1.65
N LEU A 206 23.72 -0.73 1.12
CA LEU A 206 24.66 -0.47 0.04
C LEU A 206 23.92 -0.55 -1.28
N VAL A 207 23.99 0.49 -2.08
CA VAL A 207 23.44 0.51 -3.44
C VAL A 207 24.57 0.40 -4.44
N GLN A 208 24.56 -0.63 -5.29
CA GLN A 208 25.54 -0.84 -6.33
C GLN A 208 24.85 -1.14 -7.67
N GLY A 209 25.17 -0.37 -8.70
CA GLY A 209 24.62 -0.60 -10.05
C GLY A 209 23.10 -0.56 -10.09
N TYR A 210 22.49 0.35 -9.36
CA TYR A 210 21.02 0.54 -9.24
C TYR A 210 20.27 -0.57 -8.47
N PHE A 211 20.99 -1.42 -7.73
CA PHE A 211 20.38 -2.46 -6.90
C PHE A 211 20.81 -2.31 -5.44
N PRO A 212 19.86 -2.49 -4.49
CA PRO A 212 20.19 -2.60 -3.07
C PRO A 212 20.85 -3.97 -2.81
N THR A 213 21.93 -3.98 -2.06
CA THR A 213 22.67 -5.19 -1.66
C THR A 213 22.85 -5.21 -0.13
#